data_e53f1d2a3a82fe52a7e1cf15fdc7ebe7
#
_entry.id   e53f1d2a3a82fe52a7e1cf15fdc7ebe7
#
_cell.length_a   1.000
_cell.length_b   1.000
_cell.length_c   1.000
_cell.angle_alpha   90.00
_cell.angle_beta   90.00
_cell.angle_gamma   90.00
#
_symmetry.space_group_name_H-M   'P 1'
#
loop_
_entity.id
_entity.type
_entity.pdbx_description
1 polymer ?
#
loop_
_entity_poly.entity_id
_entity_poly.type
_entity_poly.pdbx_seq_one_letter_code
_entity_poly.pdbx_strand_id
1 'polypeptide(L)'
;MNLTDYAGNIIRLTDERLSHIREHPEIVIHTEKMNETLASPDIVIQSKSDVEARLYYKHFSGLSVGDKYLCIVVKYKEKDAFVITAYFTDSIKKGDVIWKK
;
A
#
# COMPACT_ATOMS: atom_id res chain seq x y z
N MET A 1 -8.31 -11.02 -5.69
CA MET A 1 -6.99 -11.66 -5.55
C MET A 1 -6.42 -11.45 -4.17
N ASN A 2 -5.45 -12.24 -3.79
CA ASN A 2 -4.78 -12.11 -2.51
C ASN A 2 -3.33 -11.71 -2.70
N LEU A 3 -2.89 -10.76 -1.86
CA LEU A 3 -1.50 -10.34 -1.77
C LEU A 3 -0.96 -10.81 -0.41
N THR A 4 0.35 -10.73 -0.22
CA THR A 4 0.98 -11.15 1.04
C THR A 4 1.85 -10.02 1.56
N ASP A 5 1.70 -9.67 2.84
CA ASP A 5 2.53 -8.65 3.44
C ASP A 5 3.87 -9.22 3.95
N TYR A 6 4.74 -8.34 4.45
CA TYR A 6 6.08 -8.69 4.91
C TYR A 6 6.09 -9.69 6.09
N ALA A 7 4.99 -9.76 6.82
CA ALA A 7 4.84 -10.67 7.96
C ALA A 7 4.12 -11.97 7.59
N GLY A 8 3.80 -12.18 6.32
CA GLY A 8 3.13 -13.38 5.84
C GLY A 8 1.61 -13.35 5.92
N ASN A 9 1.03 -12.21 6.30
CA ASN A 9 -0.44 -12.08 6.34
C ASN A 9 -1.01 -11.99 4.94
N ILE A 10 -2.16 -12.60 4.73
CA ILE A 10 -2.89 -12.52 3.46
C ILE A 10 -3.71 -11.24 3.46
N ILE A 11 -3.52 -10.43 2.41
CA ILE A 11 -4.20 -9.15 2.22
C ILE A 11 -5.12 -9.28 1.00
N ARG A 12 -6.43 -9.14 1.22
CA ARG A 12 -7.41 -9.23 0.12
C ARG A 12 -7.38 -7.96 -0.72
N LEU A 13 -7.44 -8.13 -2.03
CA LEU A 13 -7.64 -7.05 -2.97
C LEU A 13 -8.80 -7.46 -3.89
N THR A 14 -9.97 -6.87 -3.69
CA THR A 14 -11.14 -7.17 -4.52
C THR A 14 -11.01 -6.52 -5.89
N ASP A 15 -11.65 -7.11 -6.90
CA ASP A 15 -11.69 -6.55 -8.25
C ASP A 15 -12.33 -5.16 -8.25
N GLU A 16 -13.38 -4.98 -7.46
CA GLU A 16 -14.04 -3.69 -7.29
C GLU A 16 -13.07 -2.64 -6.74
N ARG A 17 -12.31 -2.99 -5.70
CA ARG A 17 -11.35 -2.06 -5.10
C ARG A 17 -10.21 -1.74 -6.06
N LEU A 18 -9.70 -2.73 -6.76
CA LEU A 18 -8.66 -2.51 -7.76
C LEU A 18 -9.14 -1.59 -8.88
N SER A 19 -10.36 -1.79 -9.35
CA SER A 19 -10.96 -0.92 -10.36
C SER A 19 -11.07 0.51 -9.85
N HIS A 20 -11.49 0.67 -8.59
CA HIS A 20 -11.61 1.98 -7.95
C HIS A 20 -10.25 2.69 -7.81
N ILE A 21 -9.23 1.95 -7.41
CA ILE A 21 -7.85 2.46 -7.31
C ILE A 21 -7.37 2.98 -8.67
N ARG A 22 -7.74 2.29 -9.75
CA ARG A 22 -7.31 2.61 -11.12
C ARG A 22 -8.19 3.63 -11.83
N GLU A 23 -9.23 4.13 -11.17
CA GLU A 23 -10.21 5.02 -11.81
C GLU A 23 -9.60 6.33 -12.33
N HIS A 24 -8.69 6.95 -11.57
CA HIS A 24 -8.08 8.23 -11.93
C HIS A 24 -6.56 8.27 -11.78
N PRO A 25 -5.81 7.23 -12.12
CA PRO A 25 -4.38 7.27 -11.93
C PRO A 25 -3.67 7.98 -13.06
N GLU A 26 -2.76 8.87 -12.75
CA GLU A 26 -1.79 9.40 -13.71
C GLU A 26 -0.85 8.29 -14.18
N ILE A 27 -0.58 7.33 -13.27
CA ILE A 27 0.22 6.15 -13.54
C ILE A 27 -0.59 4.93 -13.13
N VAL A 28 -0.67 3.95 -14.02
CA VAL A 28 -1.34 2.69 -13.70
C VAL A 28 -0.54 1.97 -12.62
N ILE A 29 -1.25 1.57 -11.55
CA ILE A 29 -0.65 0.79 -10.47
C ILE A 29 -0.81 -0.70 -10.81
N HIS A 30 0.30 -1.35 -11.14
CA HIS A 30 0.29 -2.78 -11.44
C HIS A 30 0.26 -3.60 -10.14
N THR A 31 -0.45 -4.71 -10.16
CA THR A 31 -0.56 -5.59 -8.98
C THR A 31 0.78 -6.13 -8.53
N GLU A 32 1.74 -6.29 -9.45
CA GLU A 32 3.10 -6.71 -9.12
C GLU A 32 3.79 -5.71 -8.18
N LYS A 33 3.65 -4.40 -8.46
CA LYS A 33 4.22 -3.36 -7.60
C LYS A 33 3.50 -3.29 -6.25
N MET A 34 2.20 -3.54 -6.24
CA MET A 34 1.43 -3.61 -5.00
C MET A 34 1.92 -4.77 -4.13
N ASN A 35 2.09 -5.95 -4.73
CA ASN A 35 2.58 -7.11 -4.02
C ASN A 35 4.01 -6.88 -3.49
N GLU A 36 4.89 -6.29 -4.30
CA GLU A 36 6.25 -5.96 -3.89
C GLU A 36 6.26 -4.97 -2.72
N THR A 37 5.41 -3.95 -2.76
CA THR A 37 5.31 -2.96 -1.69
C THR A 37 4.86 -3.58 -0.38
N LEU A 38 3.90 -4.49 -0.41
CA LEU A 38 3.43 -5.17 0.79
C LEU A 38 4.46 -6.18 1.32
N ALA A 39 5.10 -6.92 0.42
CA ALA A 39 6.04 -7.97 0.81
C ALA A 39 7.41 -7.42 1.25
N SER A 40 7.85 -6.32 0.67
CA SER A 40 9.15 -5.71 0.94
C SER A 40 9.05 -4.19 1.04
N PRO A 41 8.31 -3.66 2.02
CA PRO A 41 8.15 -2.22 2.15
C PRO A 41 9.45 -1.54 2.59
N ASP A 42 9.56 -0.24 2.34
CA ASP A 42 10.63 0.58 2.91
C ASP A 42 10.26 1.03 4.32
N ILE A 43 8.98 1.31 4.54
CA ILE A 43 8.47 1.71 5.86
C ILE A 43 6.98 1.39 5.96
N VAL A 44 6.54 1.02 7.15
CA VAL A 44 5.13 0.79 7.48
C VAL A 44 4.76 1.71 8.62
N ILE A 45 3.72 2.51 8.41
CA ILE A 45 3.26 3.54 9.35
C ILE A 45 1.86 3.18 9.86
N GLN A 46 1.64 3.32 11.16
CA GLN A 46 0.31 3.24 11.73
C GLN A 46 -0.47 4.50 11.35
N SER A 47 -1.67 4.34 10.80
CA SER A 47 -2.54 5.49 10.50
C SER A 47 -2.89 6.25 11.77
N LYS A 48 -2.86 7.59 11.70
CA LYS A 48 -3.27 8.44 12.82
C LYS A 48 -4.78 8.53 12.95
N SER A 49 -5.49 8.38 11.84
CA SER A 49 -6.94 8.54 11.79
C SER A 49 -7.71 7.23 11.98
N ASP A 50 -7.04 6.09 11.82
CA ASP A 50 -7.68 4.77 11.91
C ASP A 50 -6.69 3.77 12.51
N VAL A 51 -6.94 3.36 13.74
CA VAL A 51 -6.06 2.44 14.48
C VAL A 51 -5.97 1.05 13.83
N GLU A 52 -6.92 0.71 12.98
CA GLU A 52 -6.91 -0.56 12.26
C GLU A 52 -6.19 -0.48 10.91
N ALA A 53 -5.81 0.72 10.47
CA ALA A 53 -5.20 0.91 9.16
C ALA A 53 -3.69 1.13 9.26
N ARG A 54 -2.98 0.58 8.30
CA ARG A 54 -1.54 0.74 8.15
C ARG A 54 -1.22 1.22 6.74
N LEU A 55 -0.20 2.07 6.63
CA LEU A 55 0.26 2.62 5.36
C LEU A 55 1.61 1.99 5.03
N TYR A 56 1.66 1.31 3.89
CA TYR A 56 2.87 0.67 3.37
C TYR A 56 3.47 1.55 2.30
N TYR A 57 4.72 1.91 2.43
CA TYR A 57 5.43 2.75 1.46
C TYR A 57 6.62 2.01 0.88
N LYS A 58 6.78 2.11 -0.43
CA LYS A 58 7.98 1.66 -1.13
C LYS A 58 8.32 2.65 -2.22
N HIS A 59 9.60 3.01 -2.31
CA HIS A 59 10.09 3.94 -3.32
C HIS A 59 10.31 3.23 -4.66
N PHE A 60 9.83 3.85 -5.73
CA PHE A 60 10.05 3.39 -7.10
C PHE A 60 10.66 4.52 -7.91
N SER A 61 11.71 4.18 -8.67
CA SER A 61 12.42 5.11 -9.55
C SER A 61 12.04 4.87 -11.00
N GLY A 62 12.23 5.91 -11.83
CA GLY A 62 12.08 5.75 -13.28
C GLY A 62 10.65 5.66 -13.78
N LEU A 63 9.67 6.10 -12.99
CA LEU A 63 8.29 6.18 -13.43
C LEU A 63 8.13 7.35 -14.44
N SER A 64 7.08 7.32 -15.25
CA SER A 64 6.81 8.37 -16.24
C SER A 64 6.68 9.76 -15.62
N VAL A 65 6.28 9.85 -14.34
CA VAL A 65 6.15 11.12 -13.62
C VAL A 65 7.32 11.37 -12.67
N GLY A 66 8.40 10.58 -12.75
CA GLY A 66 9.58 10.68 -11.88
C GLY A 66 9.61 9.64 -10.79
N ASP A 67 10.38 9.92 -9.75
CA ASP A 67 10.53 9.01 -8.61
C ASP A 67 9.43 9.26 -7.60
N LYS A 68 8.76 8.20 -7.14
CA LYS A 68 7.63 8.28 -6.22
C LYS A 68 7.65 7.13 -5.23
N TYR A 69 6.99 7.34 -4.10
CA TYR A 69 6.60 6.22 -3.23
C TYR A 69 5.25 5.68 -3.70
N LEU A 70 5.11 4.36 -3.71
CA LEU A 70 3.80 3.74 -3.76
C LEU A 70 3.33 3.58 -2.32
N CYS A 71 2.17 4.15 -2.01
CA CYS A 71 1.52 4.00 -0.71
C CYS A 71 0.33 3.05 -0.87
N ILE A 72 0.27 2.03 -0.02
CA ILE A 72 -0.88 1.13 0.03
C ILE A 72 -1.45 1.21 1.44
N VAL A 73 -2.73 1.53 1.53
CA VAL A 73 -3.45 1.58 2.80
C VAL A 73 -4.17 0.26 2.99
N VAL A 74 -3.85 -0.43 4.08
CA VAL A 74 -4.42 -1.74 4.41
C VAL A 74 -5.14 -1.66 5.73
N LYS A 75 -6.35 -2.17 5.78
CA LYS A 75 -7.11 -2.28 7.01
C LYS A 75 -6.99 -3.70 7.57
N TYR A 76 -6.66 -3.78 8.85
CA TYR A 76 -6.52 -5.04 9.58
C TYR A 76 -7.67 -5.17 10.58
N LYS A 77 -8.51 -6.15 10.35
CA LYS A 77 -9.55 -6.55 11.30
C LYS A 77 -9.17 -7.92 11.84
N GLU A 78 -9.74 -8.31 12.96
CA GLU A 78 -9.36 -9.49 13.74
C GLU A 78 -8.86 -10.69 12.95
N LYS A 79 -9.60 -11.11 11.91
CA LYS A 79 -9.23 -12.25 11.06
C LYS A 79 -9.23 -11.91 9.57
N ASP A 80 -9.18 -10.63 9.24
CA ASP A 80 -9.25 -10.20 7.87
C ASP A 80 -8.37 -8.97 7.65
N ALA A 81 -7.74 -8.90 6.49
CA ALA A 81 -6.98 -7.74 6.09
C ALA A 81 -7.26 -7.47 4.62
N PHE A 82 -7.46 -6.21 4.28
CA PHE A 82 -7.80 -5.85 2.89
C PHE A 82 -7.30 -4.46 2.52
N VAL A 83 -7.04 -4.30 1.23
CA VAL A 83 -6.61 -3.02 0.68
C VAL A 83 -7.79 -2.04 0.66
N ILE A 84 -7.57 -0.85 1.21
CA ILE A 84 -8.53 0.24 1.12
C ILE A 84 -8.26 1.07 -0.13
N THR A 85 -7.00 1.47 -0.33
CA THR A 85 -6.59 2.27 -1.48
C THR A 85 -5.10 2.15 -1.72
N ALA A 86 -4.66 2.62 -2.89
CA ALA A 86 -3.24 2.72 -3.23
C ALA A 86 -3.05 3.92 -4.14
N TYR A 87 -1.91 4.59 -4.00
CA TYR A 87 -1.59 5.77 -4.80
C TYR A 87 -0.09 6.06 -4.76
N PHE A 88 0.40 6.75 -5.78
CA PHE A 88 1.77 7.26 -5.77
C PHE A 88 1.82 8.63 -5.10
N THR A 89 2.88 8.88 -4.35
CA THR A 89 3.05 10.11 -3.58
C THR A 89 4.52 10.49 -3.49
N ASP A 90 4.78 11.78 -3.27
CA ASP A 90 6.14 12.27 -3.09
C ASP A 90 6.63 12.16 -1.64
N SER A 91 5.72 11.99 -0.70
CA SER A 91 6.05 12.05 0.73
C SER A 91 5.36 10.97 1.55
N ILE A 92 5.99 10.65 2.67
CA ILE A 92 5.49 9.70 3.66
C ILE A 92 4.73 10.49 4.73
N LYS A 93 3.50 10.08 5.04
CA LYS A 93 2.70 10.71 6.10
C LYS A 93 3.33 10.44 7.46
N LYS A 94 3.15 11.38 8.37
CA LYS A 94 3.57 11.22 9.76
C LYS A 94 2.69 10.21 10.46
N GLY A 95 3.30 9.44 11.35
CA GLY A 95 2.61 8.43 12.16
C GLY A 95 3.65 7.58 12.87
N ASP A 96 3.18 6.66 13.70
CA ASP A 96 4.06 5.76 14.41
C ASP A 96 4.61 4.71 13.43
N VAL A 97 5.93 4.56 13.44
CA VAL A 97 6.59 3.56 12.59
C VAL A 97 6.37 2.19 13.20
N ILE A 98 5.71 1.31 12.45
CA ILE A 98 5.52 -0.09 12.84
C ILE A 98 6.72 -0.91 12.43
N TRP A 99 7.24 -0.65 11.24
CA TRP A 99 8.38 -1.36 10.68
C TRP A 99 9.14 -0.46 9.72
N LYS A 100 10.45 -0.58 9.71
CA LYS A 100 11.31 0.18 8.81
C LYS A 100 12.46 -0.71 8.33
N LYS A 101 12.73 -0.63 7.04
CA LYS A 101 13.83 -1.33 6.40
C LYS A 101 15.19 -0.86 6.93
#